data_34da6591f625b306b7bcc676a34ea515
#
_entry.id   34da6591f625b306b7bcc676a34ea515
#
_cell.length_a   1.000
_cell.length_b   1.000
_cell.length_c   1.000
_cell.angle_alpha   90.00
_cell.angle_beta   90.00
_cell.angle_gamma   90.00
#
_symmetry.space_group_name_H-M   'P 1'
#
loop_
_entity.id
_entity.type
_entity.pdbx_description
1 polymer ?
#
loop_
_entity_poly.entity_id
_entity_poly.type
_entity_poly.pdbx_seq_one_letter_code
_entity_poly.pdbx_strand_id
1 'polypeptide(L)'
;MSPATGRGGIALYCPAKINLRLRVGPTRADLGGQHRLDTIYSAVGIWDRVELRQREPGSGFRLTLEGEHLGDLNRRDADPCANLAVKALLAMAQAAGHQPDVSIHIVKRIPVGAGLAGGSADAAGTMLGLNRLWNLGMPAAELDRIAAGLGADLPFCLHGGLSRGTGFGQILEPLDPDGPQAQRLSRAGLTGHLLIGAYESQLSTAQVYKAFDLIGPDPHDLNDLQETACTLHPRSRKALDLARRAGIGPAFVSGSGPSVVVMTPRPEQAIALKRLWREQNAVDRIIEADSPVLPRMVPLRVTHEQ
;
A
#
# COMPACT_ATOMS: atom_id res chain seq x y z
N MET A 1 -20.23 -4.13 40.85
CA MET A 1 -19.81 -2.87 40.25
C MET A 1 -18.73 -3.21 39.20
N SER A 2 -19.10 -3.33 37.94
CA SER A 2 -18.12 -3.51 36.85
C SER A 2 -17.38 -2.18 36.67
N PRO A 3 -16.05 -2.20 36.50
CA PRO A 3 -15.32 -0.98 36.17
C PRO A 3 -15.79 -0.46 34.84
N ALA A 4 -16.16 0.82 34.76
CA ALA A 4 -16.42 1.53 33.53
C ALA A 4 -15.16 1.42 32.68
N THR A 5 -15.16 0.53 31.70
CA THR A 5 -14.13 0.46 30.67
C THR A 5 -14.20 1.76 29.86
N GLY A 6 -13.32 2.69 30.20
CA GLY A 6 -13.10 3.87 29.34
C GLY A 6 -12.89 3.37 27.93
N ARG A 7 -13.73 3.82 26.99
CA ARG A 7 -13.74 3.38 25.60
C ARG A 7 -12.45 3.78 24.91
N GLY A 8 -11.39 3.02 25.19
CA GLY A 8 -10.11 3.16 24.54
C GLY A 8 -10.28 2.91 23.05
N GLY A 9 -9.55 3.67 22.22
CA GLY A 9 -9.43 3.42 20.79
C GLY A 9 -8.04 2.91 20.47
N ILE A 10 -7.85 2.55 19.22
CA ILE A 10 -6.59 2.07 18.68
C ILE A 10 -6.28 2.85 17.41
N ALA A 11 -5.02 3.23 17.23
CA ALA A 11 -4.51 3.79 15.98
C ALA A 11 -3.45 2.90 15.37
N LEU A 12 -3.56 2.67 14.09
CA LEU A 12 -2.60 1.95 13.26
C LEU A 12 -1.94 2.93 12.30
N TYR A 13 -0.62 2.86 12.18
CA TYR A 13 0.13 3.48 11.11
C TYR A 13 0.43 2.41 10.08
N CYS A 14 -0.20 2.52 8.91
CA CYS A 14 -0.19 1.53 7.86
C CYS A 14 0.70 2.02 6.72
N PRO A 15 1.82 1.34 6.42
CA PRO A 15 2.75 1.80 5.40
C PRO A 15 2.22 1.52 3.99
N ALA A 16 2.64 2.36 3.05
CA ALA A 16 2.54 2.06 1.62
C ALA A 16 3.37 0.83 1.25
N LYS A 17 3.13 0.26 0.06
CA LYS A 17 4.00 -0.76 -0.54
C LYS A 17 4.55 -0.32 -1.88
N ILE A 18 5.69 -0.88 -2.25
CA ILE A 18 6.23 -0.86 -3.60
C ILE A 18 6.57 -2.28 -4.05
N ASN A 19 6.67 -2.48 -5.36
CA ASN A 19 7.20 -3.71 -5.95
C ASN A 19 8.65 -3.44 -6.38
N LEU A 20 9.62 -3.95 -5.61
CA LEU A 20 11.04 -3.86 -5.96
C LEU A 20 11.38 -4.66 -7.21
N ARG A 21 10.64 -5.75 -7.44
CA ARG A 21 10.63 -6.56 -8.65
C ARG A 21 9.22 -7.06 -8.89
N LEU A 22 8.77 -7.01 -10.13
CA LEU A 22 7.48 -7.58 -10.54
C LEU A 22 7.64 -8.32 -11.86
N ARG A 23 7.33 -9.61 -11.86
CA ARG A 23 7.26 -10.45 -13.04
C ARG A 23 5.82 -10.91 -13.26
N VAL A 24 5.32 -10.73 -14.46
CA VAL A 24 3.94 -11.01 -14.86
C VAL A 24 3.94 -12.19 -15.81
N GLY A 25 3.43 -13.32 -15.35
CA GLY A 25 3.25 -14.51 -16.16
C GLY A 25 1.90 -14.51 -16.89
N PRO A 26 1.57 -15.62 -17.59
CA PRO A 26 0.30 -15.75 -18.29
C PRO A 26 -0.89 -15.71 -17.33
N THR A 27 -2.07 -15.39 -17.87
CA THR A 27 -3.33 -15.55 -17.17
C THR A 27 -3.62 -17.02 -16.88
N ARG A 28 -4.26 -17.29 -15.75
CA ARG A 28 -4.54 -18.63 -15.26
C ARG A 28 -6.01 -18.77 -14.84
N ALA A 29 -6.68 -19.81 -15.34
CA ALA A 29 -8.07 -20.10 -15.00
C ALA A 29 -8.24 -20.44 -13.50
N ASP A 30 -7.29 -21.15 -12.90
CA ASP A 30 -7.25 -21.49 -11.47
C ASP A 30 -7.02 -20.27 -10.56
N LEU A 31 -6.59 -19.13 -11.12
CA LEU A 31 -6.47 -17.83 -10.46
C LEU A 31 -7.62 -16.87 -10.87
N GLY A 32 -8.78 -17.38 -11.28
CA GLY A 32 -9.90 -16.57 -11.71
C GLY A 32 -9.63 -15.72 -12.97
N GLY A 33 -8.75 -16.20 -13.86
CA GLY A 33 -8.36 -15.47 -15.07
C GLY A 33 -7.33 -14.36 -14.84
N GLN A 34 -6.77 -14.27 -13.65
CA GLN A 34 -5.72 -13.31 -13.32
C GLN A 34 -4.34 -13.80 -13.79
N HIS A 35 -3.42 -12.85 -13.99
CA HIS A 35 -2.02 -13.14 -14.26
C HIS A 35 -1.33 -13.77 -13.04
N ARG A 36 -0.51 -14.78 -13.30
CA ARG A 36 0.43 -15.26 -12.29
C ARG A 36 1.52 -14.21 -12.08
N LEU A 37 1.80 -13.91 -10.82
CA LEU A 37 2.83 -12.96 -10.43
C LEU A 37 3.98 -13.64 -9.67
N ASP A 38 5.19 -13.09 -9.84
CA ASP A 38 6.35 -13.29 -8.95
C ASP A 38 6.89 -11.89 -8.63
N THR A 39 6.71 -11.44 -7.41
CA THR A 39 7.06 -10.07 -7.00
C THR A 39 7.86 -10.06 -5.71
N ILE A 40 8.69 -9.04 -5.55
CA ILE A 40 9.28 -8.69 -4.25
C ILE A 40 8.61 -7.40 -3.78
N TYR A 41 7.84 -7.51 -2.72
CA TYR A 41 7.23 -6.38 -2.04
C TYR A 41 8.18 -5.76 -1.02
N SER A 42 8.13 -4.44 -0.88
CA SER A 42 8.71 -3.70 0.23
C SER A 42 7.71 -2.69 0.78
N ALA A 43 7.54 -2.66 2.09
CA ALA A 43 6.78 -1.62 2.75
C ALA A 43 7.61 -0.33 2.85
N VAL A 44 6.96 0.81 2.65
CA VAL A 44 7.59 2.13 2.53
C VAL A 44 7.04 3.08 3.57
N GLY A 45 7.89 3.87 4.19
CA GLY A 45 7.60 4.81 5.28
C GLY A 45 6.71 6.01 4.92
N ILE A 46 5.71 5.81 4.05
CA ILE A 46 4.58 6.69 3.83
C ILE A 46 3.39 6.04 4.53
N TRP A 47 2.76 6.75 5.46
CA TRP A 47 1.83 6.15 6.40
C TRP A 47 0.45 6.76 6.30
N ASP A 48 -0.57 5.94 6.09
CA ASP A 48 -1.93 6.29 6.48
C ASP A 48 -2.13 5.96 7.96
N ARG A 49 -2.97 6.73 8.63
CA ARG A 49 -3.32 6.50 10.02
C ARG A 49 -4.79 6.09 10.10
N VAL A 50 -5.04 4.88 10.61
CA VAL A 50 -6.37 4.32 10.81
C VAL A 50 -6.67 4.32 12.30
N GLU A 51 -7.70 5.03 12.72
CA GLU A 51 -8.20 5.04 14.11
C GLU A 51 -9.50 4.28 14.20
N LEU A 52 -9.58 3.39 15.17
CA LEU A 52 -10.76 2.59 15.45
C LEU A 52 -11.25 2.88 16.86
N ARG A 53 -12.57 3.09 17.01
CA ARG A 53 -13.23 3.24 18.29
C ARG A 53 -14.51 2.42 18.32
N GLN A 54 -14.75 1.69 19.40
CA GLN A 54 -16.02 1.00 19.63
C GLN A 54 -17.14 2.02 19.73
N ARG A 55 -18.29 1.72 19.12
CA ARG A 55 -19.52 2.50 19.20
C ARG A 55 -20.56 1.79 20.07
N GLU A 56 -21.71 2.46 20.32
CA GLU A 56 -22.81 1.84 21.02
C GLU A 56 -23.35 0.65 20.22
N PRO A 57 -23.76 -0.45 20.91
CA PRO A 57 -24.38 -1.59 20.26
C PRO A 57 -25.56 -1.20 19.39
N GLY A 58 -25.60 -1.73 18.15
CA GLY A 58 -26.66 -1.46 17.18
C GLY A 58 -26.54 -0.13 16.43
N SER A 59 -25.48 0.67 16.67
CA SER A 59 -25.29 1.94 15.98
C SER A 59 -24.65 1.81 14.58
N GLY A 60 -24.22 0.62 14.20
CA GLY A 60 -23.53 0.33 12.95
C GLY A 60 -22.17 1.02 12.85
N PHE A 61 -21.56 0.98 11.67
CA PHE A 61 -20.26 1.62 11.46
C PHE A 61 -20.39 3.10 11.08
N ARG A 62 -19.28 3.82 11.26
CA ARG A 62 -19.07 5.18 10.74
C ARG A 62 -17.69 5.25 10.10
N LEU A 63 -17.60 5.77 8.87
CA LEU A 63 -16.33 6.08 8.20
C LEU A 63 -16.16 7.59 8.08
N THR A 64 -14.97 8.08 8.42
CA THR A 64 -14.53 9.45 8.16
C THR A 64 -13.14 9.43 7.53
N LEU A 65 -12.93 10.27 6.51
CA LEU A 65 -11.68 10.38 5.79
C LEU A 65 -11.16 11.81 5.91
N GLU A 66 -9.86 11.94 6.14
CA GLU A 66 -9.13 13.21 6.18
C GLU A 66 -7.88 13.09 5.29
N GLY A 67 -7.49 14.17 4.62
CA GLY A 67 -6.29 14.23 3.79
C GLY A 67 -6.38 15.25 2.67
N GLU A 68 -5.23 15.69 2.18
CA GLU A 68 -5.15 16.74 1.14
C GLU A 68 -5.50 16.22 -0.27
N HIS A 69 -5.32 14.91 -0.52
CA HIS A 69 -5.42 14.31 -1.87
C HIS A 69 -6.29 13.06 -1.87
N LEU A 70 -7.54 13.23 -1.46
CA LEU A 70 -8.51 12.13 -1.36
C LEU A 70 -9.02 11.64 -2.73
N GLY A 71 -8.89 12.46 -3.80
CA GLY A 71 -9.38 12.10 -5.12
C GLY A 71 -10.87 11.73 -5.09
N ASP A 72 -11.22 10.63 -5.74
CA ASP A 72 -12.60 10.13 -5.80
C ASP A 72 -13.15 9.68 -4.43
N LEU A 73 -12.29 9.46 -3.42
CA LEU A 73 -12.74 9.10 -2.07
C LEU A 73 -13.49 10.24 -1.35
N ASN A 74 -13.33 11.49 -1.82
CA ASN A 74 -13.98 12.67 -1.23
C ASN A 74 -15.36 12.97 -1.85
N ARG A 75 -15.87 12.12 -2.73
CA ARG A 75 -17.19 12.32 -3.34
C ARG A 75 -18.29 12.11 -2.30
N ARG A 76 -19.24 13.07 -2.22
CA ARG A 76 -20.36 13.02 -1.25
C ARG A 76 -21.32 11.86 -1.50
N ASP A 77 -21.35 11.35 -2.73
CA ASP A 77 -22.20 10.24 -3.20
C ASP A 77 -21.46 8.87 -3.20
N ALA A 78 -20.22 8.84 -2.69
CA ALA A 78 -19.46 7.59 -2.60
C ALA A 78 -20.13 6.65 -1.58
N ASP A 79 -20.42 5.41 -2.02
CA ASP A 79 -20.89 4.36 -1.13
C ASP A 79 -19.79 4.00 -0.11
N PRO A 80 -19.99 4.20 1.20
CA PRO A 80 -18.99 3.83 2.21
C PRO A 80 -18.63 2.34 2.17
N CYS A 81 -19.56 1.47 1.75
CA CYS A 81 -19.31 0.03 1.63
C CYS A 81 -18.36 -0.31 0.46
N ALA A 82 -18.13 0.60 -0.47
CA ALA A 82 -17.11 0.42 -1.50
C ALA A 82 -15.67 0.57 -0.94
N ASN A 83 -15.50 1.27 0.19
CA ASN A 83 -14.21 1.47 0.82
C ASN A 83 -13.63 0.15 1.38
N LEU A 84 -12.36 -0.12 1.09
CA LEU A 84 -11.73 -1.40 1.45
C LEU A 84 -11.59 -1.59 2.97
N ALA A 85 -11.42 -0.51 3.74
CA ALA A 85 -11.40 -0.55 5.21
C ALA A 85 -12.77 -0.97 5.77
N VAL A 86 -13.88 -0.51 5.16
CA VAL A 86 -15.22 -0.94 5.54
C VAL A 86 -15.47 -2.40 5.16
N LYS A 87 -15.02 -2.83 3.96
CA LYS A 87 -15.09 -4.24 3.57
C LYS A 87 -14.31 -5.13 4.56
N ALA A 88 -13.14 -4.67 5.00
CA ALA A 88 -12.35 -5.35 6.02
C ALA A 88 -13.10 -5.41 7.37
N LEU A 89 -13.73 -4.33 7.82
CA LEU A 89 -14.57 -4.34 9.03
C LEU A 89 -15.70 -5.37 8.92
N LEU A 90 -16.43 -5.37 7.81
CA LEU A 90 -17.56 -6.30 7.62
C LEU A 90 -17.10 -7.76 7.56
N ALA A 91 -15.99 -8.05 6.88
CA ALA A 91 -15.40 -9.40 6.82
C ALA A 91 -14.91 -9.87 8.20
N MET A 92 -14.25 -9.00 8.96
CA MET A 92 -13.82 -9.32 10.34
C MET A 92 -15.01 -9.52 11.27
N ALA A 93 -16.05 -8.68 11.18
CA ALA A 93 -17.28 -8.80 11.97
C ALA A 93 -17.97 -10.14 11.67
N GLN A 94 -18.09 -10.52 10.42
CA GLN A 94 -18.67 -11.81 10.00
C GLN A 94 -17.85 -12.99 10.53
N ALA A 95 -16.53 -12.95 10.39
CA ALA A 95 -15.66 -14.04 10.83
C ALA A 95 -15.67 -14.23 12.36
N ALA A 96 -15.82 -13.13 13.11
CA ALA A 96 -15.79 -13.14 14.57
C ALA A 96 -17.19 -13.23 15.21
N GLY A 97 -18.27 -13.19 14.45
CA GLY A 97 -19.65 -13.11 14.99
C GLY A 97 -19.94 -11.81 15.73
N HIS A 98 -19.23 -10.73 15.41
CA HIS A 98 -19.39 -9.40 16.00
C HIS A 98 -20.33 -8.51 15.18
N GLN A 99 -20.98 -7.53 15.85
CA GLN A 99 -21.64 -6.43 15.14
C GLN A 99 -20.59 -5.40 14.71
N PRO A 100 -20.77 -4.76 13.54
CA PRO A 100 -19.81 -3.78 13.02
C PRO A 100 -19.97 -2.39 13.66
N ASP A 101 -20.21 -2.31 14.96
CA ASP A 101 -20.43 -1.07 15.71
C ASP A 101 -19.09 -0.37 15.99
N VAL A 102 -18.43 0.13 14.94
CA VAL A 102 -17.09 0.73 15.00
C VAL A 102 -17.05 2.02 14.19
N SER A 103 -16.43 3.06 14.75
CA SER A 103 -16.02 4.22 13.97
C SER A 103 -14.59 3.99 13.42
N ILE A 104 -14.44 4.22 12.12
CA ILE A 104 -13.18 4.20 11.41
C ILE A 104 -12.88 5.64 10.99
N HIS A 105 -11.76 6.19 11.44
CA HIS A 105 -11.25 7.48 10.97
C HIS A 105 -9.90 7.26 10.32
N ILE A 106 -9.75 7.69 9.06
CA ILE A 106 -8.54 7.49 8.28
C ILE A 106 -7.96 8.83 7.86
N VAL A 107 -6.69 9.07 8.26
CA VAL A 107 -5.90 10.20 7.77
C VAL A 107 -5.02 9.70 6.62
N LYS A 108 -5.37 10.11 5.39
CA LYS A 108 -4.71 9.67 4.15
C LYS A 108 -3.48 10.52 3.84
N ARG A 109 -2.34 9.87 3.65
CA ARG A 109 -1.10 10.45 3.15
C ARG A 109 -0.52 9.67 1.97
N ILE A 110 -0.88 8.38 1.86
CA ILE A 110 -0.53 7.55 0.71
C ILE A 110 -1.34 8.02 -0.50
N PRO A 111 -0.70 8.40 -1.61
CA PRO A 111 -1.40 8.83 -2.82
C PRO A 111 -2.41 7.81 -3.31
N VAL A 112 -3.64 8.25 -3.59
CA VAL A 112 -4.73 7.39 -4.06
C VAL A 112 -4.51 7.03 -5.53
N GLY A 113 -4.73 5.76 -5.91
CA GLY A 113 -4.61 5.29 -7.30
C GLY A 113 -3.19 5.32 -7.86
N ALA A 114 -2.17 5.32 -7.00
CA ALA A 114 -0.78 5.57 -7.34
C ALA A 114 0.09 4.30 -7.47
N GLY A 115 -0.48 3.10 -7.39
CA GLY A 115 0.29 1.85 -7.38
C GLY A 115 0.99 1.53 -6.04
N LEU A 116 0.63 2.26 -4.96
CA LEU A 116 1.22 2.17 -3.62
C LEU A 116 0.35 1.43 -2.59
N ALA A 117 -0.76 0.86 -3.01
CA ALA A 117 -1.71 0.06 -2.22
C ALA A 117 -2.30 0.76 -0.97
N GLY A 118 -2.55 2.08 -1.02
CA GLY A 118 -3.08 2.84 0.13
C GLY A 118 -4.40 2.29 0.68
N GLY A 119 -5.33 1.86 -0.18
CA GLY A 119 -6.59 1.23 0.26
C GLY A 119 -6.36 -0.10 0.97
N SER A 120 -5.41 -0.91 0.50
CA SER A 120 -5.04 -2.17 1.18
C SER A 120 -4.34 -1.91 2.51
N ALA A 121 -3.53 -0.85 2.62
CA ALA A 121 -2.93 -0.42 3.87
C ALA A 121 -4.01 -0.03 4.90
N ASP A 122 -5.03 0.75 4.50
CA ASP A 122 -6.16 1.12 5.35
C ASP A 122 -6.93 -0.10 5.84
N ALA A 123 -7.21 -1.05 4.94
CA ALA A 123 -7.91 -2.29 5.28
C ALA A 123 -7.08 -3.16 6.21
N ALA A 124 -5.77 -3.30 5.98
CA ALA A 124 -4.88 -4.03 6.87
C ALA A 124 -4.85 -3.42 8.27
N GLY A 125 -4.75 -2.09 8.37
CA GLY A 125 -4.85 -1.39 9.64
C GLY A 125 -6.19 -1.63 10.34
N THR A 126 -7.29 -1.63 9.58
CA THR A 126 -8.61 -1.95 10.13
C THR A 126 -8.64 -3.37 10.69
N MET A 127 -8.15 -4.38 9.95
CA MET A 127 -8.13 -5.78 10.41
C MET A 127 -7.27 -5.97 11.67
N LEU A 128 -6.02 -5.46 11.65
CA LEU A 128 -5.12 -5.54 12.80
C LEU A 128 -5.70 -4.83 14.03
N GLY A 129 -6.29 -3.66 13.82
CA GLY A 129 -6.91 -2.87 14.86
C GLY A 129 -8.15 -3.55 15.45
N LEU A 130 -9.01 -4.15 14.62
CA LEU A 130 -10.19 -4.90 15.08
C LEU A 130 -9.80 -6.17 15.83
N ASN A 131 -8.80 -6.91 15.34
CA ASN A 131 -8.26 -8.08 16.05
C ASN A 131 -7.85 -7.72 17.49
N ARG A 132 -7.25 -6.53 17.66
CA ARG A 132 -6.87 -6.01 18.98
C ARG A 132 -8.03 -5.41 19.76
N LEU A 133 -8.89 -4.57 19.13
CA LEU A 133 -10.00 -3.85 19.76
C LEU A 133 -11.04 -4.81 20.32
N TRP A 134 -11.35 -5.87 19.56
CA TRP A 134 -12.30 -6.91 19.95
C TRP A 134 -11.65 -8.06 20.72
N ASN A 135 -10.34 -8.01 20.94
CA ASN A 135 -9.56 -9.05 21.63
C ASN A 135 -9.77 -10.45 21.05
N LEU A 136 -9.78 -10.56 19.70
CA LEU A 136 -10.12 -11.81 19.02
C LEU A 136 -8.99 -12.85 19.13
N GLY A 137 -7.74 -12.42 19.20
CA GLY A 137 -6.59 -13.33 19.18
C GLY A 137 -6.47 -14.14 17.88
N MET A 138 -7.03 -13.63 16.77
CA MET A 138 -6.93 -14.31 15.48
C MET A 138 -5.48 -14.48 15.07
N PRO A 139 -5.06 -15.70 14.71
CA PRO A 139 -3.70 -15.95 14.22
C PRO A 139 -3.47 -15.31 12.85
N ALA A 140 -2.19 -15.03 12.52
CA ALA A 140 -1.81 -14.39 11.27
C ALA A 140 -2.36 -15.12 10.03
N ALA A 141 -2.31 -16.45 10.01
CA ALA A 141 -2.82 -17.26 8.90
C ALA A 141 -4.33 -17.08 8.64
N GLU A 142 -5.13 -16.80 9.68
CA GLU A 142 -6.55 -16.52 9.51
C GLU A 142 -6.78 -15.11 8.98
N LEU A 143 -6.04 -14.12 9.49
CA LEU A 143 -6.05 -12.77 8.96
C LEU A 143 -5.65 -12.76 7.48
N ASP A 144 -4.59 -13.48 7.10
CA ASP A 144 -4.13 -13.61 5.71
C ASP A 144 -5.22 -14.21 4.80
N ARG A 145 -5.93 -15.23 5.28
CA ARG A 145 -7.03 -15.85 4.54
C ARG A 145 -8.18 -14.86 4.27
N ILE A 146 -8.57 -14.07 5.28
CA ILE A 146 -9.59 -13.03 5.11
C ILE A 146 -9.08 -11.95 4.17
N ALA A 147 -7.86 -11.50 4.36
CA ALA A 147 -7.20 -10.47 3.56
C ALA A 147 -7.13 -10.83 2.07
N ALA A 148 -6.72 -12.06 1.75
CA ALA A 148 -6.62 -12.55 0.37
C ALA A 148 -7.97 -12.53 -0.37
N GLY A 149 -9.08 -12.68 0.35
CA GLY A 149 -10.44 -12.55 -0.21
C GLY A 149 -10.85 -11.11 -0.52
N LEU A 150 -10.17 -10.13 0.04
CA LEU A 150 -10.47 -8.70 -0.14
C LEU A 150 -9.58 -8.01 -1.16
N GLY A 151 -8.32 -8.48 -1.35
CA GLY A 151 -7.41 -7.90 -2.33
C GLY A 151 -6.03 -8.51 -2.31
N ALA A 152 -5.35 -8.50 -3.46
CA ALA A 152 -4.05 -9.13 -3.66
C ALA A 152 -2.91 -8.56 -2.79
N ASP A 153 -2.89 -7.25 -2.59
CA ASP A 153 -1.85 -6.55 -1.82
C ASP A 153 -2.12 -6.55 -0.30
N LEU A 154 -3.35 -6.90 0.12
CA LEU A 154 -3.78 -6.73 1.50
C LEU A 154 -3.05 -7.68 2.46
N PRO A 155 -2.80 -8.98 2.12
CA PRO A 155 -1.97 -9.83 2.97
C PRO A 155 -0.59 -9.23 3.24
N PHE A 156 0.07 -8.66 2.23
CA PHE A 156 1.35 -7.98 2.43
C PHE A 156 1.24 -6.78 3.38
N CYS A 157 0.20 -5.98 3.25
CA CYS A 157 -0.02 -4.81 4.11
C CYS A 157 -0.25 -5.16 5.59
N LEU A 158 -0.70 -6.39 5.91
CA LEU A 158 -0.79 -6.87 7.29
C LEU A 158 0.58 -7.03 7.94
N HIS A 159 1.57 -7.47 7.18
CA HIS A 159 2.90 -7.82 7.69
C HIS A 159 3.93 -6.71 7.49
N GLY A 160 3.92 -6.04 6.35
CA GLY A 160 4.95 -5.07 5.97
C GLY A 160 6.32 -5.72 5.71
N GLY A 161 7.39 -4.96 5.90
CA GLY A 161 8.76 -5.43 5.71
C GLY A 161 9.09 -5.77 4.26
N LEU A 162 9.75 -6.92 4.05
CA LEU A 162 10.08 -7.49 2.75
C LEU A 162 9.43 -8.86 2.60
N SER A 163 8.79 -9.14 1.46
CA SER A 163 8.22 -10.45 1.17
C SER A 163 8.28 -10.74 -0.32
N ARG A 164 8.47 -12.03 -0.67
CA ARG A 164 8.18 -12.52 -2.01
C ARG A 164 6.69 -12.85 -2.10
N GLY A 165 6.02 -12.33 -3.12
CA GLY A 165 4.63 -12.63 -3.43
C GLY A 165 4.51 -13.48 -4.68
N THR A 166 3.67 -14.53 -4.61
CA THR A 166 3.35 -15.42 -5.73
C THR A 166 1.83 -15.59 -5.87
N GLY A 167 1.38 -16.47 -6.78
CA GLY A 167 -0.04 -16.55 -7.13
C GLY A 167 -0.44 -15.34 -7.98
N PHE A 168 -1.40 -14.53 -7.53
CA PHE A 168 -1.67 -13.19 -8.05
C PHE A 168 -1.12 -12.07 -7.13
N GLY A 169 -0.16 -12.42 -6.24
CA GLY A 169 0.51 -11.56 -5.28
C GLY A 169 0.15 -11.86 -3.81
N GLN A 170 -0.87 -12.67 -3.56
CA GLN A 170 -1.43 -12.93 -2.24
C GLN A 170 -0.72 -14.03 -1.43
N ILE A 171 0.06 -14.89 -2.07
CA ILE A 171 0.83 -15.95 -1.38
C ILE A 171 2.19 -15.36 -1.02
N LEU A 172 2.43 -15.18 0.28
CA LEU A 172 3.59 -14.47 0.79
C LEU A 172 4.62 -15.42 1.40
N GLU A 173 5.86 -15.15 1.07
CA GLU A 173 7.06 -15.69 1.71
C GLU A 173 7.84 -14.52 2.32
N PRO A 174 7.73 -14.29 3.65
CA PRO A 174 8.49 -13.22 4.30
C PRO A 174 9.99 -13.42 4.11
N LEU A 175 10.71 -12.36 3.79
CA LEU A 175 12.16 -12.40 3.69
C LEU A 175 12.79 -12.04 5.03
N ASP A 176 13.68 -12.91 5.50
CA ASP A 176 14.48 -12.64 6.68
C ASP A 176 15.33 -11.37 6.43
N PRO A 177 15.21 -10.32 7.29
CA PRO A 177 15.96 -9.07 7.13
C PRO A 177 17.49 -9.28 7.06
N ASP A 178 18.00 -10.29 7.77
CA ASP A 178 19.41 -10.64 7.80
C ASP A 178 19.76 -11.77 6.81
N GLY A 179 18.76 -12.28 6.11
CA GLY A 179 18.89 -13.39 5.18
C GLY A 179 19.56 -13.01 3.85
N PRO A 180 20.02 -14.02 3.08
CA PRO A 180 20.78 -13.77 1.86
C PRO A 180 20.00 -13.04 0.77
N GLN A 181 18.65 -13.13 0.74
CA GLN A 181 17.84 -12.41 -0.23
C GLN A 181 17.76 -10.92 0.11
N ALA A 182 17.50 -10.56 1.38
CA ALA A 182 17.49 -9.17 1.83
C ALA A 182 18.86 -8.51 1.62
N GLN A 183 19.95 -9.24 1.91
CA GLN A 183 21.31 -8.77 1.65
C GLN A 183 21.59 -8.52 0.16
N ARG A 184 21.05 -9.37 -0.74
CA ARG A 184 21.18 -9.15 -2.21
C ARG A 184 20.43 -7.89 -2.64
N LEU A 185 19.21 -7.66 -2.12
CA LEU A 185 18.45 -6.44 -2.40
C LEU A 185 19.18 -5.19 -1.91
N SER A 186 19.75 -5.25 -0.71
CA SER A 186 20.55 -4.16 -0.15
C SER A 186 21.80 -3.85 -1.01
N ARG A 187 22.57 -4.89 -1.39
CA ARG A 187 23.73 -4.72 -2.29
C ARG A 187 23.36 -4.19 -3.67
N ALA A 188 22.16 -4.51 -4.16
CA ALA A 188 21.61 -3.97 -5.40
C ALA A 188 21.08 -2.54 -5.25
N GLY A 189 21.15 -1.95 -4.04
CA GLY A 189 20.64 -0.62 -3.76
C GLY A 189 19.11 -0.52 -3.79
N LEU A 190 18.39 -1.61 -3.52
CA LEU A 190 16.94 -1.66 -3.58
C LEU A 190 16.27 -1.52 -2.20
N THR A 191 17.04 -1.19 -1.15
CA THR A 191 16.55 -0.90 0.20
C THR A 191 17.17 0.39 0.72
N GLY A 192 16.60 0.98 1.76
CA GLY A 192 17.05 2.23 2.35
C GLY A 192 16.23 3.43 1.86
N HIS A 193 16.90 4.56 1.73
CA HIS A 193 16.27 5.84 1.40
C HIS A 193 15.85 5.91 -0.08
N LEU A 194 14.65 6.47 -0.32
CA LEU A 194 14.08 6.60 -1.66
C LEU A 194 13.22 7.86 -1.82
N LEU A 195 13.03 8.28 -3.05
CA LEU A 195 12.03 9.27 -3.44
C LEU A 195 10.94 8.62 -4.28
N ILE A 196 9.71 9.05 -4.07
CA ILE A 196 8.55 8.69 -4.90
C ILE A 196 8.05 9.93 -5.60
N GLY A 197 8.03 9.90 -6.92
CA GLY A 197 7.30 10.84 -7.76
C GLY A 197 5.86 10.38 -7.91
N ALA A 198 4.91 11.14 -7.33
CA ALA A 198 3.49 10.84 -7.39
C ALA A 198 2.72 11.87 -8.22
N TYR A 199 1.52 11.47 -8.69
CA TYR A 199 0.71 12.23 -9.63
C TYR A 199 -0.71 12.39 -9.10
N GLU A 200 -1.41 13.45 -9.54
CA GLU A 200 -2.85 13.61 -9.33
C GLU A 200 -3.66 12.69 -10.24
N SER A 201 -3.14 12.44 -11.45
CA SER A 201 -3.71 11.47 -12.38
C SER A 201 -3.47 10.03 -11.90
N GLN A 202 -4.46 9.18 -12.15
CA GLN A 202 -4.44 7.77 -11.75
C GLN A 202 -4.36 6.85 -12.97
N LEU A 203 -3.78 5.67 -12.82
CA LEU A 203 -3.88 4.59 -13.78
C LEU A 203 -4.79 3.48 -13.25
N SER A 204 -5.71 3.03 -14.09
CA SER A 204 -6.50 1.84 -13.79
C SER A 204 -5.64 0.59 -13.94
N THR A 205 -5.49 -0.17 -12.86
CA THR A 205 -4.76 -1.45 -12.87
C THR A 205 -5.28 -2.38 -13.97
N ALA A 206 -6.60 -2.48 -14.15
CA ALA A 206 -7.19 -3.31 -15.19
C ALA A 206 -6.79 -2.87 -16.61
N GLN A 207 -6.74 -1.54 -16.86
CA GLN A 207 -6.29 -1.01 -18.15
C GLN A 207 -4.81 -1.28 -18.39
N VAL A 208 -3.97 -1.20 -17.36
CA VAL A 208 -2.53 -1.50 -17.47
C VAL A 208 -2.32 -2.97 -17.83
N TYR A 209 -2.99 -3.92 -17.15
CA TYR A 209 -2.86 -5.34 -17.50
C TYR A 209 -3.38 -5.64 -18.90
N LYS A 210 -4.52 -5.06 -19.29
CA LYS A 210 -5.06 -5.23 -20.67
C LYS A 210 -4.08 -4.71 -21.73
N ALA A 211 -3.42 -3.59 -21.48
CA ALA A 211 -2.43 -3.05 -22.41
C ALA A 211 -1.12 -3.87 -22.37
N PHE A 212 -0.76 -4.41 -21.20
CA PHE A 212 0.38 -5.32 -21.05
C PHE A 212 0.27 -6.58 -21.91
N ASP A 213 -0.93 -7.14 -22.05
CA ASP A 213 -1.18 -8.30 -22.92
C ASP A 213 -0.83 -8.02 -24.39
N LEU A 214 -0.82 -6.76 -24.81
CA LEU A 214 -0.46 -6.31 -26.16
C LEU A 214 0.98 -5.88 -26.31
N ILE A 215 1.55 -5.23 -25.29
CA ILE A 215 2.88 -4.60 -25.30
C ILE A 215 3.95 -5.61 -24.84
N GLY A 216 3.63 -6.40 -23.81
CA GLY A 216 4.59 -7.31 -23.18
C GLY A 216 5.60 -6.61 -22.25
N PRO A 217 6.48 -7.39 -21.59
CA PRO A 217 7.52 -6.88 -20.70
C PRO A 217 8.78 -6.43 -21.45
N ASP A 218 9.49 -5.46 -20.89
CA ASP A 218 10.90 -5.25 -21.17
C ASP A 218 11.74 -6.10 -20.18
N PRO A 219 12.57 -7.04 -20.65
CA PRO A 219 13.35 -7.93 -19.76
C PRO A 219 14.40 -7.20 -18.92
N HIS A 220 14.76 -5.97 -19.28
CA HIS A 220 15.72 -5.15 -18.55
C HIS A 220 15.08 -4.35 -17.40
N ASP A 221 13.75 -4.24 -17.37
CA ASP A 221 13.06 -3.53 -16.33
C ASP A 221 12.87 -4.39 -15.06
N LEU A 222 12.85 -3.74 -13.90
CA LEU A 222 12.54 -4.38 -12.62
C LEU A 222 11.06 -4.76 -12.51
N ASN A 223 10.20 -4.10 -13.28
CA ASN A 223 8.75 -4.26 -13.28
C ASN A 223 8.26 -4.48 -14.71
N ASP A 224 7.72 -5.65 -14.99
CA ASP A 224 7.21 -6.02 -16.32
C ASP A 224 6.08 -5.11 -16.82
N LEU A 225 5.33 -4.45 -15.90
CA LEU A 225 4.29 -3.48 -16.26
C LEU A 225 4.84 -2.08 -16.56
N GLN A 226 6.14 -1.83 -16.38
CA GLN A 226 6.72 -0.48 -16.46
C GLN A 226 6.57 0.15 -17.83
N GLU A 227 6.90 -0.57 -18.90
CA GLU A 227 6.77 -0.06 -20.27
C GLU A 227 5.32 0.33 -20.58
N THR A 228 4.39 -0.54 -20.20
CA THR A 228 2.95 -0.31 -20.35
C THR A 228 2.46 0.89 -19.55
N ALA A 229 2.85 0.99 -18.28
CA ALA A 229 2.50 2.12 -17.43
C ALA A 229 3.05 3.44 -17.97
N CYS A 230 4.29 3.44 -18.48
CA CYS A 230 4.92 4.61 -19.10
C CYS A 230 4.28 5.00 -20.45
N THR A 231 3.77 4.05 -21.20
CA THR A 231 3.02 4.30 -22.45
C THR A 231 1.68 4.97 -22.13
N LEU A 232 0.96 4.47 -21.13
CA LEU A 232 -0.32 5.03 -20.70
C LEU A 232 -0.18 6.34 -19.91
N HIS A 233 0.98 6.56 -19.29
CA HIS A 233 1.27 7.75 -18.50
C HIS A 233 2.66 8.34 -18.83
N PRO A 234 2.79 9.16 -19.88
CA PRO A 234 4.07 9.69 -20.36
C PRO A 234 4.88 10.50 -19.34
N ARG A 235 4.22 11.09 -18.31
CA ARG A 235 4.91 11.79 -17.22
C ARG A 235 5.73 10.85 -16.35
N SER A 236 5.27 9.60 -16.13
CA SER A 236 6.07 8.57 -15.45
C SER A 236 7.32 8.22 -16.26
N ARG A 237 7.20 8.10 -17.59
CA ARG A 237 8.35 7.94 -18.49
C ARG A 237 9.36 9.08 -18.30
N LYS A 238 8.88 10.32 -18.36
CA LYS A 238 9.73 11.51 -18.20
C LYS A 238 10.48 11.49 -16.87
N ALA A 239 9.79 11.22 -15.76
CA ALA A 239 10.39 11.20 -14.41
C ALA A 239 11.44 10.09 -14.28
N LEU A 240 11.15 8.90 -14.83
CA LEU A 240 12.03 7.73 -14.85
C LEU A 240 13.30 8.02 -15.67
N ASP A 241 13.16 8.55 -16.88
CA ASP A 241 14.27 8.85 -17.77
C ASP A 241 15.18 9.93 -17.19
N LEU A 242 14.65 10.95 -16.54
CA LEU A 242 15.44 11.97 -15.86
C LEU A 242 16.30 11.36 -14.74
N ALA A 243 15.73 10.48 -13.92
CA ALA A 243 16.47 9.81 -12.85
C ALA A 243 17.56 8.88 -13.41
N ARG A 244 17.25 8.10 -14.46
CA ARG A 244 18.19 7.17 -15.11
C ARG A 244 19.36 7.91 -15.76
N ARG A 245 19.10 8.98 -16.52
CA ARG A 245 20.14 9.82 -17.16
C ARG A 245 21.04 10.50 -16.14
N ALA A 246 20.51 10.86 -14.98
CA ALA A 246 21.29 11.44 -13.90
C ALA A 246 22.10 10.41 -13.09
N GLY A 247 21.96 9.10 -13.36
CA GLY A 247 22.70 8.03 -12.67
C GLY A 247 22.45 7.98 -11.16
N ILE A 248 21.24 8.34 -10.73
CA ILE A 248 20.95 8.56 -9.29
C ILE A 248 20.78 7.25 -8.52
N GLY A 249 20.41 6.16 -9.16
CA GLY A 249 20.22 4.87 -8.52
C GLY A 249 19.15 4.05 -9.23
N PRO A 250 18.78 2.88 -8.72
CA PRO A 250 17.69 2.09 -9.28
C PRO A 250 16.41 2.92 -9.34
N ALA A 251 15.79 2.96 -10.53
CA ALA A 251 14.58 3.72 -10.79
C ALA A 251 13.57 2.86 -11.52
N PHE A 252 12.32 2.82 -11.05
CA PHE A 252 11.26 1.96 -11.57
C PHE A 252 9.87 2.50 -11.27
N VAL A 253 8.86 2.00 -11.99
CA VAL A 253 7.44 2.25 -11.69
C VAL A 253 6.96 1.25 -10.65
N SER A 254 6.19 1.70 -9.64
CA SER A 254 5.63 0.82 -8.61
C SER A 254 4.34 0.15 -9.08
N GLY A 255 4.31 -1.18 -9.16
CA GLY A 255 3.14 -1.95 -9.57
C GLY A 255 2.62 -1.52 -10.94
N SER A 256 1.33 -1.28 -11.05
CA SER A 256 0.71 -0.73 -12.28
C SER A 256 0.91 0.77 -12.47
N GLY A 257 1.67 1.43 -11.58
CA GLY A 257 1.92 2.86 -11.65
C GLY A 257 0.73 3.74 -11.17
N PRO A 258 0.77 5.04 -11.48
CA PRO A 258 1.81 5.76 -12.23
C PRO A 258 3.05 6.15 -11.42
N SER A 259 3.11 5.93 -10.09
CA SER A 259 4.23 6.39 -9.26
C SER A 259 5.57 5.85 -9.70
N VAL A 260 6.58 6.73 -9.75
CA VAL A 260 7.97 6.41 -10.03
C VAL A 260 8.75 6.40 -8.72
N VAL A 261 9.45 5.31 -8.46
CA VAL A 261 10.32 5.12 -7.29
C VAL A 261 11.76 5.25 -7.74
N VAL A 262 12.57 5.99 -6.99
CA VAL A 262 14.01 6.11 -7.20
C VAL A 262 14.73 5.93 -5.89
N MET A 263 15.58 4.93 -5.82
CA MET A 263 16.45 4.70 -4.66
C MET A 263 17.54 5.77 -4.62
N THR A 264 17.71 6.41 -3.47
CA THR A 264 18.64 7.54 -3.28
C THR A 264 19.53 7.28 -2.06
N PRO A 265 20.47 6.32 -2.16
CA PRO A 265 21.28 5.89 -1.02
C PRO A 265 22.19 6.99 -0.45
N ARG A 266 22.36 8.10 -1.17
CA ARG A 266 23.17 9.25 -0.73
C ARG A 266 22.32 10.51 -0.71
N PRO A 267 22.37 11.35 0.35
CA PRO A 267 21.55 12.57 0.50
C PRO A 267 21.67 13.54 -0.69
N GLU A 268 22.84 13.69 -1.26
CA GLU A 268 23.08 14.56 -2.43
C GLU A 268 22.29 14.08 -3.66
N GLN A 269 22.08 12.78 -3.82
CA GLN A 269 21.26 12.22 -4.91
C GLN A 269 19.79 12.59 -4.74
N ALA A 270 19.26 12.53 -3.51
CA ALA A 270 17.91 12.95 -3.22
C ALA A 270 17.71 14.44 -3.52
N ILE A 271 18.67 15.29 -3.12
CA ILE A 271 18.63 16.73 -3.40
C ILE A 271 18.64 16.99 -4.90
N ALA A 272 19.55 16.34 -5.62
CA ALA A 272 19.67 16.49 -7.08
C ALA A 272 18.40 16.06 -7.81
N LEU A 273 17.81 14.93 -7.43
CA LEU A 273 16.58 14.42 -8.06
C LEU A 273 15.38 15.31 -7.78
N LYS A 274 15.21 15.77 -6.52
CA LYS A 274 14.14 16.70 -6.14
C LYS A 274 14.19 17.98 -6.99
N ARG A 275 15.41 18.54 -7.18
CA ARG A 275 15.63 19.71 -8.01
C ARG A 275 15.27 19.40 -9.47
N LEU A 276 15.81 18.32 -10.03
CA LEU A 276 15.60 17.92 -11.43
C LEU A 276 14.11 17.70 -11.75
N TRP A 277 13.38 16.97 -10.89
CA TRP A 277 11.96 16.74 -11.08
C TRP A 277 11.12 18.02 -11.00
N ARG A 278 11.48 18.97 -10.09
CA ARG A 278 10.80 20.26 -9.99
C ARG A 278 11.06 21.15 -11.20
N GLU A 279 12.33 21.32 -11.59
CA GLU A 279 12.72 22.15 -12.74
C GLU A 279 12.07 21.67 -14.05
N GLN A 280 11.90 20.35 -14.18
CA GLN A 280 11.31 19.74 -15.37
C GLN A 280 9.79 19.51 -15.25
N ASN A 281 9.15 19.87 -14.15
CA ASN A 281 7.73 19.57 -13.89
C ASN A 281 7.39 18.10 -14.19
N ALA A 282 8.21 17.19 -13.70
CA ALA A 282 8.12 15.78 -14.05
C ALA A 282 7.07 15.03 -13.21
N VAL A 283 6.81 15.48 -11.99
CA VAL A 283 5.89 14.88 -11.02
C VAL A 283 5.06 15.97 -10.34
N ASP A 284 3.90 15.62 -9.78
CA ASP A 284 3.05 16.58 -9.06
C ASP A 284 3.50 16.68 -7.58
N ARG A 285 3.95 15.56 -7.01
CA ARG A 285 4.46 15.51 -5.64
C ARG A 285 5.72 14.67 -5.57
N ILE A 286 6.61 15.08 -4.66
CA ILE A 286 7.82 14.32 -4.32
C ILE A 286 7.70 13.90 -2.87
N ILE A 287 7.69 12.60 -2.62
CA ILE A 287 7.59 12.02 -1.28
C ILE A 287 8.92 11.33 -0.98
N GLU A 288 9.43 11.60 0.20
CA GLU A 288 10.69 11.04 0.71
C GLU A 288 10.37 9.99 1.77
N ALA A 289 11.00 8.83 1.69
CA ALA A 289 10.73 7.72 2.58
C ALA A 289 11.90 6.74 2.68
N ASP A 290 11.84 5.86 3.68
CA ASP A 290 12.73 4.72 3.83
C ASP A 290 12.00 3.40 3.62
N SER A 291 12.72 2.35 3.22
CA SER A 291 12.21 0.99 3.10
C SER A 291 13.31 -0.04 3.44
N PRO A 292 12.96 -1.22 3.99
CA PRO A 292 11.61 -1.63 4.41
C PRO A 292 11.21 -1.07 5.79
N VAL A 293 9.89 -1.00 6.05
CA VAL A 293 9.31 -0.62 7.34
C VAL A 293 8.20 -1.59 7.75
N LEU A 294 7.74 -1.51 9.02
CA LEU A 294 6.68 -2.37 9.55
C LEU A 294 5.47 -1.53 9.99
N PRO A 295 4.23 -2.05 9.89
CA PRO A 295 3.06 -1.42 10.50
C PRO A 295 3.28 -1.14 11.99
N ARG A 296 2.67 -0.07 12.50
CA ARG A 296 2.79 0.30 13.90
C ARG A 296 1.41 0.53 14.52
N MET A 297 1.21 -0.02 15.73
CA MET A 297 -0.01 0.11 16.49
C MET A 297 0.27 0.94 17.74
N VAL A 298 -0.61 1.90 18.04
CA VAL A 298 -0.54 2.70 19.25
C VAL A 298 -1.92 2.83 19.91
N PRO A 299 -2.01 2.76 21.25
CA PRO A 299 -3.27 3.04 21.93
C PRO A 299 -3.68 4.50 21.70
N LEU A 300 -4.97 4.73 21.44
CA LEU A 300 -5.51 6.07 21.47
C LEU A 300 -5.73 6.48 22.93
N ARG A 301 -5.14 7.58 23.36
CA ARG A 301 -5.43 8.17 24.66
C ARG A 301 -6.89 8.65 24.69
N VAL A 302 -7.59 8.39 25.76
CA VAL A 302 -8.90 9.01 26.03
C VAL A 302 -8.60 10.47 26.32
N THR A 303 -8.86 11.37 25.38
CA THR A 303 -8.94 12.78 25.70
C THR A 303 -10.28 13.00 26.38
N HIS A 304 -10.26 13.23 27.70
CA HIS A 304 -11.41 13.82 28.37
C HIS A 304 -11.52 15.26 27.84
N GLU A 305 -12.42 15.49 26.90
CA GLU A 305 -12.89 16.86 26.65
C GLU A 305 -13.59 17.32 27.94
N GLN A 306 -13.04 18.38 28.55
CA GLN A 306 -13.63 19.10 29.67
C GLN A 306 -14.75 20.00 29.17
#